data_2484789f5ec4710ef77362cf4d81396b
#
_entry.id   2484789f5ec4710ef77362cf4d81396b
#
_cell.length_a   1.000
_cell.length_b   1.000
_cell.length_c   1.000
_cell.angle_alpha   90.00
_cell.angle_beta   90.00
_cell.angle_gamma   90.00
#
_symmetry.space_group_name_H-M   'P 1'
#
loop_
_entity.id
_entity.type
_entity.pdbx_description
1 polymer ?
#
loop_
_entity_poly.entity_id
_entity_poly.type
_entity_poly.pdbx_seq_one_letter_code
_entity_poly.pdbx_strand_id
1 'polypeptide(L)' 'MKVREVIRILENNGFRLDRQKGSHRRFEGVVEGQIRGVTVAGKESDEINKATLASIRRQSKLPNELFRSG' A
#
# COMPACT_ATOMS: atom_id res chain seq x y z
N MET A 1 4.39 -5.03 10.17
CA MET A 1 3.95 -5.46 8.82
C MET A 1 5.05 -5.15 7.82
N LYS A 2 5.38 -6.07 6.97
CA LYS A 2 6.43 -5.91 5.97
C LYS A 2 5.89 -5.29 4.69
N VAL A 3 6.79 -4.65 3.93
CA VAL A 3 6.44 -4.04 2.63
C VAL A 3 5.69 -5.03 1.75
N ARG A 4 6.18 -6.28 1.62
CA ARG A 4 5.52 -7.28 0.77
C ARG A 4 4.08 -7.59 1.21
N GLU A 5 3.81 -7.50 2.51
CA GLU A 5 2.45 -7.73 3.02
C GLU A 5 1.51 -6.61 2.61
N VAL A 6 1.99 -5.37 2.68
CA VAL A 6 1.21 -4.20 2.25
C VAL A 6 0.94 -4.27 0.75
N ILE A 7 1.96 -4.64 -0.05
CA ILE A 7 1.79 -4.79 -1.49
C ILE A 7 0.72 -5.83 -1.80
N ARG A 8 0.75 -6.97 -1.09
CA ARG A 8 -0.25 -8.02 -1.28
C ARG A 8 -1.66 -7.52 -0.97
N ILE A 9 -1.80 -6.76 0.11
CA ILE A 9 -3.11 -6.19 0.49
C ILE A 9 -3.60 -5.26 -0.62
N LEU A 10 -2.73 -4.40 -1.12
CA LEU A 10 -3.09 -3.48 -2.20
C LEU A 10 -3.52 -4.24 -3.45
N GLU A 11 -2.73 -5.23 -3.86
CA GLU A 11 -3.03 -6.03 -5.06
C GLU A 11 -4.34 -6.80 -4.91
N ASN A 12 -4.59 -7.38 -3.73
CA ASN A 12 -5.83 -8.10 -3.46
C ASN A 12 -7.06 -7.20 -3.47
N ASN A 13 -6.86 -5.90 -3.38
CA ASN A 13 -7.95 -4.93 -3.35
C ASN A 13 -7.97 -4.05 -4.61
N GLY A 14 -7.44 -4.56 -5.71
CA GLY A 14 -7.58 -3.92 -7.01
C GLY A 14 -6.54 -2.88 -7.34
N PHE A 15 -5.53 -2.72 -6.50
CA PHE A 15 -4.42 -1.81 -6.81
C PHE A 15 -3.42 -2.50 -7.72
N ARG A 16 -2.85 -1.74 -8.64
CA ARG A 16 -1.83 -2.23 -9.58
C ARG A 16 -0.63 -1.31 -9.55
N LEU A 17 0.54 -1.89 -9.76
CA LEU A 17 1.77 -1.12 -9.88
C LEU A 17 1.68 -0.24 -11.13
N ASP A 18 1.74 1.08 -10.91
CA ASP A 18 1.72 2.06 -11.99
C ASP A 18 3.13 2.40 -12.44
N ARG A 19 4.03 2.64 -11.50
CA ARG A 19 5.43 2.88 -11.81
C ARG A 19 6.31 2.58 -10.62
N GLN A 20 7.59 2.33 -10.92
CA GLN A 20 8.58 2.02 -9.91
C GLN A 20 9.89 2.71 -10.26
N LYS A 21 10.49 3.33 -9.25
CA LYS A 21 11.82 3.91 -9.37
C LYS A 21 12.63 3.43 -8.17
N GLY A 22 13.59 2.52 -8.40
CA GLY A 22 14.32 1.89 -7.32
C GLY A 22 13.36 1.12 -6.43
N SER A 23 13.37 1.40 -5.12
CA SER A 23 12.49 0.78 -4.15
C SER A 23 11.18 1.54 -3.94
N HIS A 24 10.96 2.64 -4.69
CA HIS A 24 9.72 3.42 -4.60
C HIS A 24 8.73 2.92 -5.64
N ARG A 25 7.63 2.34 -5.16
CA ARG A 25 6.58 1.77 -6.00
C ARG A 25 5.31 2.58 -5.84
N ARG A 26 4.75 3.02 -6.97
CA ARG A 26 3.47 3.72 -6.95
C ARG A 26 2.39 2.78 -7.45
N PHE A 27 1.38 2.59 -6.61
CA PHE A 27 0.22 1.76 -6.93
C PHE A 27 -0.99 2.64 -7.15
N GLU A 28 -1.87 2.21 -8.06
CA GLU A 28 -3.15 2.89 -8.29
C GLU A 28 -4.28 1.88 -8.27
N GLY A 29 -5.40 2.29 -7.70
CA GLY A 29 -6.61 1.49 -7.66
C GLY A 29 -7.82 2.38 -7.55
N VAL A 30 -9.01 1.79 -7.73
CA VAL A 30 -10.27 2.51 -7.61
C VAL A 30 -10.93 2.09 -6.30
N VAL A 31 -11.19 3.07 -5.42
CA VAL A 31 -11.86 2.84 -4.15
C VAL A 31 -12.94 3.90 -4.01
N GLU A 32 -14.15 3.48 -3.72
CA GLU A 32 -15.31 4.39 -3.60
C GLU A 32 -15.52 5.22 -4.87
N GLY A 33 -15.30 4.59 -6.02
CA GLY A 33 -15.52 5.25 -7.31
C GLY A 33 -14.44 6.25 -7.71
N GLN A 34 -13.34 6.35 -6.96
CA GLN A 34 -12.28 7.30 -7.25
C GLN A 34 -10.92 6.60 -7.35
N ILE A 35 -10.07 7.15 -8.22
CA ILE A 35 -8.70 6.64 -8.36
C ILE A 35 -7.91 7.07 -7.13
N ARG A 36 -7.27 6.08 -6.50
CA ARG A 36 -6.42 6.33 -5.32
C ARG A 36 -4.99 5.93 -5.67
N GLY A 37 -4.04 6.79 -5.32
CA GLY A 37 -2.62 6.52 -5.51
C GLY A 37 -1.94 6.28 -4.17
N VAL A 38 -1.10 5.24 -4.12
CA VAL A 38 -0.36 4.88 -2.90
C VAL A 38 1.09 4.65 -3.26
N THR A 39 1.99 5.29 -2.53
CA THR A 39 3.43 5.06 -2.72
C THR A 39 3.95 4.19 -1.58
N VAL A 40 4.61 3.11 -1.95
CA VAL A 40 5.24 2.19 -0.99
C VAL A 40 6.74 2.19 -1.25
N ALA A 41 7.50 2.61 -0.26
CA ALA A 41 8.97 2.66 -0.34
C ALA A 41 9.56 1.54 0.49
N GLY A 42 10.75 1.07 0.07
CA GLY A 42 11.50 0.06 0.81
C GLY A 42 11.55 -1.27 0.10
N LYS A 43 12.44 -2.13 0.58
CA LYS A 43 12.57 -3.50 0.08
C LYS A 43 11.41 -4.34 0.60
N GLU A 44 11.09 -5.40 -0.10
CA GLU A 44 9.95 -6.25 0.27
C GLU A 44 10.06 -6.84 1.67
N SER A 45 11.28 -7.06 2.15
CA SER A 45 11.52 -7.61 3.49
C SER A 45 11.57 -6.55 4.59
N ASP A 46 11.52 -5.26 4.25
CA ASP A 46 11.59 -4.19 5.23
C ASP A 46 10.28 -4.08 6.02
N GLU A 47 10.43 -3.73 7.31
CA GLU A 47 9.28 -3.42 8.15
C GLU A 47 8.81 -2.00 7.87
N ILE A 48 7.49 -1.83 7.80
CA ILE A 48 6.89 -0.51 7.67
C ILE A 48 6.56 0.01 9.07
N ASN A 49 7.01 1.23 9.38
CA ASN A 49 6.70 1.81 10.69
C ASN A 49 5.24 2.28 10.73
N LYS A 50 4.75 2.55 11.94
CA LYS A 50 3.35 2.88 12.18
C LYS A 50 2.90 4.14 11.43
N ALA A 51 3.76 5.16 11.37
CA ALA A 51 3.41 6.41 10.70
C ALA A 51 3.25 6.21 9.20
N THR A 52 4.17 5.47 8.60
CA THR A 52 4.10 5.15 7.18
C THR A 52 2.88 4.29 6.86
N LEU A 53 2.59 3.30 7.70
CA LEU A 53 1.43 2.44 7.52
C LEU A 53 0.13 3.24 7.61
N ALA A 54 0.06 4.18 8.55
CA ALA A 54 -1.11 5.07 8.68
C ALA A 54 -1.28 5.93 7.42
N SER A 55 -0.18 6.41 6.85
CA SER A 55 -0.22 7.18 5.61
C SER A 55 -0.75 6.36 4.45
N ILE A 56 -0.29 5.11 4.33
CA ILE A 56 -0.74 4.18 3.28
C ILE A 56 -2.23 3.92 3.41
N ARG A 57 -2.72 3.69 4.64
CA ARG A 57 -4.15 3.50 4.88
C ARG A 57 -4.96 4.70 4.41
N ARG A 58 -4.52 5.90 4.76
CA ARG A 58 -5.21 7.12 4.33
C ARG A 58 -5.21 7.30 2.82
N GLN A 59 -4.07 7.04 2.18
CA GLN A 59 -3.95 7.20 0.74
C GLN A 59 -4.84 6.21 -0.02
N SER A 60 -4.90 4.98 0.45
CA SER A 60 -5.64 3.93 -0.22
C SER A 60 -7.15 4.01 0.00
N LYS A 61 -7.59 4.61 1.11
CA LYS A 61 -8.99 4.61 1.55
C LYS A 61 -9.55 3.21 1.80
N LEU A 62 -8.68 2.22 1.92
CA LEU A 62 -9.11 0.86 2.26
C LEU A 62 -9.42 0.75 3.75
N PRO A 63 -10.24 -0.23 4.16
CA PRO A 63 -10.56 -0.44 5.58
C PRO A 63 -9.32 -0.70 6.41
N ASN A 64 -9.29 -0.15 7.61
CA ASN A 64 -8.14 -0.28 8.51
C ASN A 64 -7.83 -1.73 8.89
N GLU A 65 -8.87 -2.56 8.98
CA GLU A 65 -8.72 -3.97 9.36
C GLU A 65 -7.78 -4.73 8.42
N LEU A 66 -7.71 -4.32 7.15
CA LEU A 66 -6.86 -5.00 6.18
C LEU A 66 -5.36 -4.88 6.50
N PHE A 67 -5.00 -3.84 7.25
CA PHE A 67 -3.61 -3.53 7.56
C PHE A 67 -3.21 -3.94 8.97
N ARG A 68 -3.96 -4.79 9.60
CA ARG A 68 -3.58 -5.33 10.90
C ARG A 68 -2.63 -6.50 10.70
N SER A 69 -1.49 -6.46 11.38
CA SER A 69 -0.62 -7.61 11.46
C SER A 69 -1.29 -8.57 12.44
N GLY A 70 -1.64 -9.70 11.94
CA GLY A 70 -2.43 -10.69 12.62
C GLY A 70 -1.86 -11.25 13.89
#